data_748497a539c15aeb4d3a16db057b8e62
#
_entry.id   748497a539c15aeb4d3a16db057b8e62
#
_cell.length_a   1.000
_cell.length_b   1.000
_cell.length_c   1.000
_cell.angle_alpha   90.00
_cell.angle_beta   90.00
_cell.angle_gamma   90.00
#
_symmetry.space_group_name_H-M   'P 1'
#
loop_
_entity.id
_entity.type
_entity.pdbx_description
1 polymer ?
#
loop_
_entity_poly.entity_id
_entity_poly.type
_entity_poly.pdbx_seq_one_letter_code
_entity_poly.pdbx_strand_id
1 'polypeptide(L)'
;KQGMKPVAALYSTFLQRAYDMLLHDVALQQLHVVLAVDRCGIVGEDGETHQGMFDVGYLRQVPGLKIFSPASFAELREDLHAALYACTGPAAIRYPRGGEGSYTAAAAGTLLREGYSCTVICYGTMINAVLAAADTLQAAGYRPEILKLRTISPVDWASIEASARKTRRVFVLEETSDRECLADEIFAHLIEAGIPAVCRKRNL
;
A
#
# COMPACT_ATOMS: atom_id res chain seq x y z
N LYS A 1 24.09 12.57 3.92
CA LYS A 1 24.65 13.40 5.05
C LYS A 1 25.09 14.81 4.63
N GLN A 2 25.21 15.10 3.33
CA GLN A 2 25.62 16.42 2.81
C GLN A 2 24.43 17.28 2.34
N GLY A 3 23.22 17.02 2.80
CA GLY A 3 22.01 17.79 2.44
C GLY A 3 21.38 17.43 1.10
N MET A 4 21.93 16.47 0.37
CA MET A 4 21.28 15.95 -0.83
C MET A 4 20.08 15.07 -0.48
N LYS A 5 19.09 15.04 -1.38
CA LYS A 5 17.90 14.20 -1.29
C LYS A 5 17.90 13.24 -2.50
N PRO A 6 18.63 12.14 -2.44
CA PRO A 6 18.76 11.22 -3.55
C PRO A 6 17.43 10.48 -3.80
N VAL A 7 17.12 10.28 -5.08
CA VAL A 7 16.04 9.41 -5.54
C VAL A 7 16.68 8.27 -6.31
N ALA A 8 16.49 7.04 -5.84
CA ALA A 8 16.94 5.83 -6.52
C ALA A 8 15.74 5.14 -7.19
N ALA A 9 15.72 5.11 -8.51
CA ALA A 9 14.69 4.45 -9.29
C ALA A 9 15.12 3.02 -9.62
N LEU A 10 14.37 2.04 -9.13
CA LEU A 10 14.68 0.62 -9.23
C LEU A 10 13.40 -0.19 -9.46
N TYR A 11 13.51 -1.27 -10.24
CA TYR A 11 12.39 -2.22 -10.34
C TYR A 11 12.21 -2.97 -9.02
N SER A 12 10.95 -3.19 -8.65
CA SER A 12 10.58 -3.94 -7.44
C SER A 12 11.33 -5.27 -7.34
N THR A 13 11.36 -6.05 -8.41
CA THR A 13 12.06 -7.35 -8.44
C THR A 13 13.58 -7.23 -8.25
N PHE A 14 14.22 -6.15 -8.74
CA PHE A 14 15.68 -5.98 -8.58
C PHE A 14 16.06 -5.41 -7.22
N LEU A 15 15.14 -4.67 -6.59
CA LEU A 15 15.34 -4.10 -5.27
C LEU A 15 15.55 -5.17 -4.19
N GLN A 16 15.09 -6.40 -4.40
CA GLN A 16 15.35 -7.54 -3.49
C GLN A 16 16.84 -7.73 -3.19
N ARG A 17 17.72 -7.48 -4.17
CA ARG A 17 19.17 -7.60 -4.00
C ARG A 17 19.78 -6.49 -3.15
N ALA A 18 19.06 -5.39 -2.96
CA ALA A 18 19.49 -4.25 -2.16
C ALA A 18 18.92 -4.25 -0.74
N TYR A 19 18.22 -5.32 -0.32
CA TYR A 19 17.58 -5.39 1.00
C TYR A 19 18.57 -5.16 2.15
N ASP A 20 19.72 -5.83 2.12
CA ASP A 20 20.78 -5.66 3.10
C ASP A 20 21.28 -4.21 3.15
N MET A 21 21.54 -3.60 2.00
CA MET A 21 21.98 -2.22 1.88
C MET A 21 20.91 -1.23 2.37
N LEU A 22 19.63 -1.51 2.12
CA LEU A 22 18.55 -0.69 2.64
C LEU A 22 18.51 -0.73 4.17
N LEU A 23 18.71 -1.91 4.74
CA LEU A 23 18.70 -2.09 6.18
C LEU A 23 19.91 -1.45 6.84
N HIS A 24 21.13 -1.80 6.40
CA HIS A 24 22.38 -1.43 7.08
C HIS A 24 22.90 -0.05 6.67
N ASP A 25 22.87 0.28 5.38
CA ASP A 25 23.48 1.52 4.90
C ASP A 25 22.50 2.70 4.91
N VAL A 26 21.20 2.45 4.78
CA VAL A 26 20.19 3.51 4.72
C VAL A 26 19.40 3.62 6.03
N ALA A 27 18.70 2.56 6.44
CA ALA A 27 17.76 2.63 7.55
C ALA A 27 18.44 2.80 8.91
N LEU A 28 19.48 2.01 9.22
CA LEU A 28 20.23 2.15 10.48
C LEU A 28 20.85 3.53 10.65
N GLN A 29 21.24 4.17 9.55
CA GLN A 29 21.79 5.52 9.57
C GLN A 29 20.75 6.62 9.45
N GLN A 30 19.47 6.26 9.34
CA GLN A 30 18.35 7.19 9.11
C GLN A 30 18.61 8.17 7.96
N LEU A 31 19.18 7.66 6.86
CA LEU A 31 19.48 8.49 5.70
C LEU A 31 18.18 8.79 4.94
N HIS A 32 18.03 10.06 4.56
CA HIS A 32 16.92 10.46 3.71
C HIS A 32 17.20 10.08 2.26
N VAL A 33 16.77 8.88 1.89
CA VAL A 33 16.83 8.33 0.54
C VAL A 33 15.40 8.01 0.10
N VAL A 34 15.01 8.46 -1.08
CA VAL A 34 13.71 8.12 -1.68
C VAL A 34 13.91 7.01 -2.69
N LEU A 35 13.22 5.90 -2.51
CA LEU A 35 13.19 4.79 -3.43
C LEU A 35 11.96 4.93 -4.34
N ALA A 36 12.17 5.13 -5.63
CA ALA A 36 11.12 5.06 -6.64
C ALA A 36 11.04 3.59 -7.12
N VAL A 37 10.13 2.83 -6.51
CA VAL A 37 10.00 1.39 -6.74
C VAL A 37 9.01 1.17 -7.88
N ASP A 38 9.57 0.94 -9.06
CA ASP A 38 8.84 0.74 -10.30
C ASP A 38 8.44 -0.73 -10.49
N ARG A 39 7.42 -0.98 -11.28
CA ARG A 39 6.91 -2.32 -11.60
C ARG A 39 6.49 -3.11 -10.36
N CYS A 40 5.79 -2.45 -9.45
CA CYS A 40 5.15 -3.14 -8.33
C CYS A 40 3.90 -3.89 -8.81
N GLY A 41 3.65 -5.07 -8.21
CA GLY A 41 2.56 -5.93 -8.61
C GLY A 41 2.88 -6.80 -9.83
N ILE A 42 1.84 -7.22 -10.54
CA ILE A 42 1.98 -8.06 -11.74
C ILE A 42 2.31 -7.20 -12.95
N VAL A 43 3.32 -7.65 -13.70
CA VAL A 43 3.79 -6.98 -14.91
C VAL A 43 3.78 -7.99 -16.06
N GLY A 44 2.63 -8.13 -16.73
CA GLY A 44 2.40 -9.21 -17.68
C GLY A 44 3.37 -9.28 -18.86
N GLU A 45 3.88 -8.13 -19.34
CA GLU A 45 4.76 -8.08 -20.50
C GLU A 45 6.25 -8.33 -20.18
N ASP A 46 6.66 -8.21 -18.92
CA ASP A 46 8.07 -8.28 -18.51
C ASP A 46 8.52 -9.72 -18.17
N GLY A 47 7.64 -10.71 -18.32
CA GLY A 47 7.93 -12.13 -18.10
C GLY A 47 8.04 -12.53 -16.62
N GLU A 48 8.32 -13.78 -16.37
CA GLU A 48 8.28 -14.40 -15.04
C GLU A 48 9.25 -13.78 -14.02
N THR A 49 10.38 -13.28 -14.48
CA THR A 49 11.46 -12.79 -13.62
C THR A 49 11.30 -11.35 -13.16
N HIS A 50 10.29 -10.63 -13.65
CA HIS A 50 10.14 -9.18 -13.41
C HIS A 50 8.87 -8.82 -12.64
N GLN A 51 8.23 -9.80 -12.01
CA GLN A 51 7.02 -9.57 -11.21
C GLN A 51 7.35 -8.93 -9.85
N GLY A 52 6.70 -7.82 -9.54
CA GLY A 52 6.94 -7.02 -8.33
C GLY A 52 6.04 -7.43 -7.16
N MET A 53 6.01 -8.71 -6.81
CA MET A 53 5.04 -9.24 -5.83
C MET A 53 5.58 -9.36 -4.40
N PHE A 54 6.88 -9.16 -4.19
CA PHE A 54 7.51 -9.41 -2.89
C PHE A 54 7.91 -8.15 -2.13
N ASP A 55 7.84 -6.98 -2.79
CA ASP A 55 8.34 -5.72 -2.25
C ASP A 55 7.63 -5.29 -0.96
N VAL A 56 6.33 -5.51 -0.85
CA VAL A 56 5.56 -5.18 0.36
C VAL A 56 6.11 -5.94 1.57
N GLY A 57 6.35 -7.24 1.44
CA GLY A 57 6.82 -8.08 2.53
C GLY A 57 8.19 -7.64 3.06
N TYR A 58 9.20 -7.50 2.19
CA TYR A 58 10.54 -7.18 2.67
C TYR A 58 10.74 -5.68 2.99
N LEU A 59 10.10 -4.76 2.28
CA LEU A 59 10.23 -3.33 2.56
C LEU A 59 9.62 -2.94 3.91
N ARG A 60 8.52 -3.56 4.30
CA ARG A 60 7.88 -3.30 5.60
C ARG A 60 8.70 -3.77 6.79
N GLN A 61 9.69 -4.64 6.58
CA GLN A 61 10.65 -5.05 7.61
C GLN A 61 11.76 -4.01 7.84
N VAL A 62 11.93 -3.03 6.94
CA VAL A 62 12.97 -2.01 7.05
C VAL A 62 12.56 -0.95 8.07
N PRO A 63 13.31 -0.80 9.20
CA PRO A 63 12.94 0.11 10.27
C PRO A 63 12.88 1.57 9.80
N GLY A 64 11.77 2.25 10.12
CA GLY A 64 11.59 3.67 9.82
C GLY A 64 11.35 3.98 8.34
N LEU A 65 11.27 2.98 7.47
CA LEU A 65 10.94 3.19 6.06
C LEU A 65 9.47 3.56 5.92
N LYS A 66 9.19 4.74 5.38
CA LYS A 66 7.84 5.13 5.00
C LYS A 66 7.53 4.64 3.59
N ILE A 67 6.41 3.95 3.41
CA ILE A 67 6.06 3.35 2.12
C ILE A 67 4.73 3.92 1.64
N PHE A 68 4.78 4.64 0.52
CA PHE A 68 3.63 5.16 -0.19
C PHE A 68 3.21 4.19 -1.30
N SER A 69 1.92 4.12 -1.56
CA SER A 69 1.34 3.31 -2.64
C SER A 69 0.26 4.10 -3.39
N PRO A 70 0.66 5.07 -4.22
CA PRO A 70 -0.27 5.87 -5.00
C PRO A 70 -1.03 5.03 -6.01
N ALA A 71 -2.26 5.44 -6.31
CA ALA A 71 -3.14 4.82 -7.28
C ALA A 71 -3.43 5.71 -8.50
N SER A 72 -3.00 6.98 -8.45
CA SER A 72 -3.19 7.97 -9.50
C SER A 72 -1.92 8.80 -9.70
N PHE A 73 -1.82 9.49 -10.83
CA PHE A 73 -0.72 10.44 -11.05
C PHE A 73 -0.79 11.65 -10.11
N ALA A 74 -1.99 12.02 -9.66
CA ALA A 74 -2.16 13.08 -8.67
C ALA A 74 -1.54 12.64 -7.33
N GLU A 75 -1.87 11.45 -6.84
CA GLU A 75 -1.27 10.90 -5.62
C GLU A 75 0.24 10.68 -5.76
N LEU A 76 0.70 10.15 -6.90
CA LEU A 76 2.13 9.94 -7.14
C LEU A 76 2.93 11.24 -7.02
N ARG A 77 2.39 12.34 -7.55
CA ARG A 77 3.02 13.66 -7.45
C ARG A 77 3.09 14.15 -5.99
N GLU A 78 1.99 14.02 -5.26
CA GLU A 78 1.93 14.42 -3.86
C GLU A 78 2.81 13.55 -2.98
N ASP A 79 2.84 12.22 -3.21
CA ASP A 79 3.64 11.28 -2.45
C ASP A 79 5.14 11.50 -2.70
N LEU A 80 5.54 11.79 -3.94
CA LEU A 80 6.91 12.15 -4.27
C LEU A 80 7.32 13.46 -3.56
N HIS A 81 6.44 14.45 -3.57
CA HIS A 81 6.69 15.69 -2.85
C HIS A 81 6.80 15.45 -1.34
N ALA A 82 5.91 14.65 -0.76
CA ALA A 82 5.95 14.31 0.66
C ALA A 82 7.21 13.51 1.02
N ALA A 83 7.58 12.53 0.19
CA ALA A 83 8.80 11.75 0.38
C ALA A 83 10.06 12.61 0.37
N LEU A 84 10.13 13.61 -0.53
CA LEU A 84 11.30 14.50 -0.67
C LEU A 84 11.35 15.61 0.39
N TYR A 85 10.21 16.13 0.82
CA TYR A 85 10.19 17.38 1.60
C TYR A 85 9.57 17.25 2.99
N ALA A 86 8.75 16.22 3.24
CA ALA A 86 8.10 16.01 4.54
C ALA A 86 8.66 14.81 5.31
N CYS A 87 9.35 13.88 4.66
CA CYS A 87 10.04 12.78 5.35
C CYS A 87 11.43 13.19 5.81
N THR A 88 11.86 12.66 6.94
CA THR A 88 13.20 12.89 7.51
C THR A 88 14.12 11.67 7.42
N GLY A 89 13.54 10.48 7.22
CA GLY A 89 14.23 9.21 7.03
C GLY A 89 13.97 8.61 5.64
N PRO A 90 14.25 7.32 5.46
CA PRO A 90 14.05 6.64 4.19
C PRO A 90 12.55 6.58 3.80
N ALA A 91 12.29 6.73 2.52
CA ALA A 91 10.95 6.61 1.97
C ALA A 91 10.94 5.79 0.69
N ALA A 92 9.89 5.02 0.45
CA ALA A 92 9.66 4.30 -0.78
C ALA A 92 8.30 4.72 -1.37
N ILE A 93 8.25 4.86 -2.68
CA ILE A 93 7.01 5.06 -3.43
C ILE A 93 6.91 3.90 -4.40
N ARG A 94 5.94 3.02 -4.17
CA ARG A 94 5.73 1.86 -5.04
C ARG A 94 4.63 2.13 -6.05
N TYR A 95 4.92 1.95 -7.33
CA TYR A 95 3.97 2.17 -8.42
C TYR A 95 4.10 1.08 -9.50
N PRO A 96 2.99 0.76 -10.19
CA PRO A 96 2.99 -0.25 -11.24
C PRO A 96 3.62 0.26 -12.53
N ARG A 97 3.89 -0.65 -13.47
CA ARG A 97 4.08 -0.31 -14.87
C ARG A 97 2.74 0.09 -15.50
N GLY A 98 2.74 1.06 -16.37
CA GLY A 98 1.57 1.46 -17.15
C GLY A 98 1.03 2.83 -16.80
N GLY A 99 -0.18 3.07 -17.25
CA GLY A 99 -0.88 4.35 -17.10
C GLY A 99 -1.77 4.38 -15.88
N GLU A 100 -2.50 5.48 -15.75
CA GLU A 100 -3.52 5.70 -14.73
C GLU A 100 -4.80 4.92 -15.06
N GLY A 101 -5.43 4.36 -14.04
CA GLY A 101 -6.71 3.69 -14.17
C GLY A 101 -7.91 4.66 -14.10
N SER A 102 -9.09 4.14 -13.77
CA SER A 102 -10.30 4.95 -13.62
C SER A 102 -10.28 5.86 -12.38
N TYR A 103 -9.50 5.50 -11.36
CA TYR A 103 -9.28 6.33 -10.18
C TYR A 103 -8.16 7.34 -10.47
N THR A 104 -8.52 8.62 -10.57
CA THR A 104 -7.61 9.74 -10.91
C THR A 104 -7.48 10.77 -9.81
N ALA A 105 -8.25 10.62 -8.71
CA ALA A 105 -8.24 11.56 -7.60
C ALA A 105 -6.99 11.43 -6.72
N ALA A 106 -6.74 12.46 -5.91
CA ALA A 106 -5.90 12.38 -4.74
C ALA A 106 -6.80 12.40 -3.51
N ALA A 107 -6.97 11.25 -2.86
CA ALA A 107 -7.81 11.17 -1.67
C ALA A 107 -7.13 11.88 -0.49
N ALA A 108 -7.88 12.73 0.20
CA ALA A 108 -7.38 13.46 1.36
C ALA A 108 -7.20 12.58 2.61
N GLY A 109 -7.80 11.40 2.64
CA GLY A 109 -7.77 10.46 3.76
C GLY A 109 -7.97 9.02 3.33
N THR A 110 -7.91 8.12 4.29
CA THR A 110 -8.03 6.67 4.07
C THR A 110 -9.44 6.24 3.69
N LEU A 111 -10.47 6.84 4.31
CA LEU A 111 -11.87 6.54 3.99
C LEU A 111 -12.26 7.16 2.65
N LEU A 112 -12.50 6.32 1.66
CA LEU A 112 -12.88 6.76 0.31
C LEU A 112 -14.38 6.71 0.07
N ARG A 113 -15.07 5.70 0.61
CA ARG A 113 -16.53 5.54 0.48
C ARG A 113 -17.09 5.01 1.79
N GLU A 114 -18.12 5.67 2.32
CA GLU A 114 -18.84 5.19 3.49
C GLU A 114 -19.71 3.98 3.18
N GLY A 115 -19.81 3.07 4.14
CA GLY A 115 -20.63 1.87 4.04
C GLY A 115 -20.86 1.22 5.40
N TYR A 116 -21.59 0.08 5.39
CA TYR A 116 -21.91 -0.66 6.60
C TYR A 116 -21.96 -2.19 6.41
N SER A 117 -21.93 -2.67 5.17
CA SER A 117 -22.06 -4.11 4.90
C SER A 117 -20.77 -4.89 5.18
N CYS A 118 -19.65 -4.31 4.82
CA CYS A 118 -18.30 -4.81 5.08
C CYS A 118 -17.30 -3.69 4.86
N THR A 119 -16.11 -3.83 5.40
CA THR A 119 -14.95 -3.01 5.11
C THR A 119 -14.14 -3.69 4.01
N VAL A 120 -13.82 -2.94 2.95
CA VAL A 120 -12.88 -3.37 1.91
C VAL A 120 -11.65 -2.48 2.00
N ILE A 121 -10.50 -3.08 2.24
CA ILE A 121 -9.21 -2.38 2.36
C ILE A 121 -8.36 -2.72 1.15
N CYS A 122 -7.77 -1.71 0.53
CA CYS A 122 -6.81 -1.88 -0.55
C CYS A 122 -5.81 -0.73 -0.57
N TYR A 123 -4.79 -0.84 -1.41
CA TYR A 123 -3.83 0.22 -1.71
C TYR A 123 -3.42 0.16 -3.19
N GLY A 124 -2.76 1.21 -3.65
CA GLY A 124 -2.33 1.31 -5.04
C GLY A 124 -3.47 1.14 -6.02
N THR A 125 -3.16 0.63 -7.19
CA THR A 125 -4.10 0.51 -8.31
C THR A 125 -5.22 -0.51 -8.10
N MET A 126 -5.16 -1.33 -7.03
CA MET A 126 -6.25 -2.23 -6.65
C MET A 126 -7.56 -1.50 -6.39
N ILE A 127 -7.51 -0.20 -6.08
CA ILE A 127 -8.72 0.62 -5.92
C ILE A 127 -9.63 0.60 -7.12
N ASN A 128 -9.10 0.47 -8.34
CA ASN A 128 -9.91 0.41 -9.55
C ASN A 128 -10.83 -0.81 -9.56
N ALA A 129 -10.28 -1.97 -9.21
CA ALA A 129 -11.06 -3.22 -9.10
C ALA A 129 -12.06 -3.16 -7.92
N VAL A 130 -11.63 -2.57 -6.79
CA VAL A 130 -12.49 -2.40 -5.60
C VAL A 130 -13.68 -1.51 -5.90
N LEU A 131 -13.50 -0.39 -6.59
CA LEU A 131 -14.60 0.51 -6.94
C LEU A 131 -15.60 -0.16 -7.89
N ALA A 132 -15.13 -0.85 -8.92
CA ALA A 132 -15.99 -1.60 -9.84
C ALA A 132 -16.78 -2.69 -9.12
N ALA A 133 -16.16 -3.44 -8.22
CA ALA A 133 -16.82 -4.45 -7.41
C ALA A 133 -17.84 -3.82 -6.43
N ALA A 134 -17.50 -2.69 -5.83
CA ALA A 134 -18.38 -1.98 -4.91
C ALA A 134 -19.64 -1.45 -5.60
N ASP A 135 -19.54 -0.99 -6.84
CA ASP A 135 -20.71 -0.55 -7.62
C ASP A 135 -21.63 -1.75 -7.93
N THR A 136 -21.07 -2.90 -8.26
CA THR A 136 -21.82 -4.16 -8.44
C THR A 136 -22.51 -4.58 -7.15
N LEU A 137 -21.82 -4.53 -6.01
CA LEU A 137 -22.39 -4.85 -4.70
C LEU A 137 -23.49 -3.87 -4.32
N GLN A 138 -23.33 -2.59 -4.62
CA GLN A 138 -24.36 -1.57 -4.36
C GLN A 138 -25.62 -1.83 -5.16
N ALA A 139 -25.52 -2.24 -6.42
CA ALA A 139 -26.65 -2.64 -7.23
C ALA A 139 -27.39 -3.88 -6.66
N ALA A 140 -26.65 -4.74 -5.94
CA ALA A 140 -27.21 -5.89 -5.22
C ALA A 140 -27.72 -5.57 -3.81
N GLY A 141 -27.76 -4.28 -3.40
CA GLY A 141 -28.26 -3.82 -2.11
C GLY A 141 -27.24 -3.82 -0.96
N TYR A 142 -25.97 -4.11 -1.24
CA TYR A 142 -24.89 -4.02 -0.25
C TYR A 142 -24.20 -2.66 -0.33
N ARG A 143 -23.71 -2.16 0.81
CA ARG A 143 -22.94 -0.90 0.89
C ARG A 143 -21.59 -1.17 1.55
N PRO A 144 -20.57 -1.57 0.78
CA PRO A 144 -19.23 -1.74 1.33
C PRO A 144 -18.63 -0.38 1.71
N GLU A 145 -17.95 -0.35 2.85
CA GLU A 145 -17.07 0.76 3.22
C GLU A 145 -15.71 0.53 2.60
N ILE A 146 -15.17 1.54 1.91
CA ILE A 146 -13.90 1.41 1.18
C ILE A 146 -12.83 2.24 1.87
N LEU A 147 -11.80 1.57 2.35
CA LEU A 147 -10.59 2.16 2.86
C LEU A 147 -9.47 1.97 1.83
N LYS A 148 -8.99 3.08 1.28
CA LYS A 148 -7.82 3.09 0.40
C LYS A 148 -6.63 3.61 1.19
N LEU A 149 -5.69 2.74 1.52
CA LEU A 149 -4.47 3.13 2.18
C LEU A 149 -3.55 3.86 1.20
N ARG A 150 -3.14 5.06 1.57
CA ARG A 150 -2.14 5.83 0.82
C ARG A 150 -0.73 5.43 1.21
N THR A 151 -0.54 5.12 2.50
CA THR A 151 0.69 4.53 3.03
C THR A 151 0.42 3.13 3.56
N ILE A 152 1.34 2.21 3.28
CA ILE A 152 1.34 0.85 3.82
C ILE A 152 2.35 0.67 4.95
N SER A 153 3.17 1.71 5.18
CA SER A 153 4.02 1.91 6.36
C SER A 153 4.23 3.43 6.53
N PRO A 154 3.83 4.04 7.66
CA PRO A 154 2.96 3.47 8.70
C PRO A 154 1.54 3.23 8.20
N VAL A 155 0.86 2.28 8.83
CA VAL A 155 -0.54 1.95 8.55
C VAL A 155 -1.47 2.90 9.31
N ASP A 156 -2.58 3.29 8.70
CA ASP A 156 -3.64 4.07 9.36
C ASP A 156 -4.55 3.16 10.19
N TRP A 157 -4.05 2.75 11.35
CA TRP A 157 -4.76 1.86 12.27
C TRP A 157 -6.09 2.44 12.74
N ALA A 158 -6.14 3.75 12.98
CA ALA A 158 -7.35 4.40 13.48
C ALA A 158 -8.54 4.24 12.52
N SER A 159 -8.33 4.47 11.23
CA SER A 159 -9.36 4.28 10.21
C SER A 159 -9.77 2.82 10.07
N ILE A 160 -8.81 1.89 10.11
CA ILE A 160 -9.07 0.45 10.01
C ILE A 160 -9.90 -0.03 11.20
N GLU A 161 -9.51 0.31 12.42
CA GLU A 161 -10.24 -0.06 13.63
C GLU A 161 -11.66 0.48 13.64
N ALA A 162 -11.82 1.78 13.34
CA ALA A 162 -13.14 2.41 13.31
C ALA A 162 -14.10 1.71 12.33
N SER A 163 -13.61 1.41 11.13
CA SER A 163 -14.38 0.70 10.11
C SER A 163 -14.68 -0.75 10.51
N ALA A 164 -13.68 -1.47 11.04
CA ALA A 164 -13.86 -2.86 11.47
C ALA A 164 -14.87 -3.00 12.62
N ARG A 165 -14.86 -2.08 13.60
CA ARG A 165 -15.87 -2.03 14.69
C ARG A 165 -17.27 -1.82 14.15
N LYS A 166 -17.43 -1.01 13.12
CA LYS A 166 -18.71 -0.69 12.49
C LYS A 166 -19.25 -1.87 11.68
N THR A 167 -18.43 -2.41 10.77
CA THR A 167 -18.89 -3.38 9.78
C THR A 167 -18.77 -4.84 10.24
N ARG A 168 -17.83 -5.14 11.11
CA ARG A 168 -17.49 -6.49 11.62
C ARG A 168 -17.15 -7.52 10.54
N ARG A 169 -16.86 -7.06 9.34
CA ARG A 169 -16.45 -7.87 8.19
C ARG A 169 -15.37 -7.11 7.45
N VAL A 170 -14.17 -7.65 7.42
CA VAL A 170 -13.00 -7.03 6.79
C VAL A 170 -12.51 -7.89 5.65
N PHE A 171 -12.42 -7.31 4.47
CA PHE A 171 -11.83 -7.91 3.30
C PHE A 171 -10.64 -7.05 2.84
N VAL A 172 -9.47 -7.66 2.68
CA VAL A 172 -8.27 -6.98 2.19
C VAL A 172 -7.92 -7.51 0.81
N LEU A 173 -7.74 -6.59 -0.15
CA LEU A 173 -7.35 -6.91 -1.52
C LEU A 173 -5.99 -6.28 -1.80
N GLU A 174 -5.02 -7.13 -2.15
CA GLU A 174 -3.62 -6.71 -2.37
C GLU A 174 -3.05 -7.33 -3.64
N GLU A 175 -2.21 -6.56 -4.34
CA GLU A 175 -1.40 -7.05 -5.45
C GLU A 175 0.01 -7.36 -4.95
N THR A 176 0.12 -8.44 -4.19
CA THR A 176 1.35 -8.92 -3.58
C THR A 176 1.28 -10.42 -3.29
N SER A 177 2.40 -11.02 -2.90
CA SER A 177 2.46 -12.41 -2.41
C SER A 177 1.49 -12.65 -1.26
N ASP A 178 0.94 -13.86 -1.19
CA ASP A 178 0.03 -14.26 -0.10
C ASP A 178 0.72 -14.35 1.27
N ARG A 179 2.04 -14.41 1.30
CA ARG A 179 2.83 -14.44 2.54
C ARG A 179 3.40 -13.06 2.87
N GLU A 180 3.41 -12.73 4.16
CA GLU A 180 3.93 -11.46 4.69
C GLU A 180 3.26 -10.23 4.07
N CYS A 181 2.02 -10.38 3.65
CA CYS A 181 1.20 -9.32 3.13
C CYS A 181 0.68 -8.42 4.26
N LEU A 182 0.21 -7.23 3.90
CA LEU A 182 -0.34 -6.28 4.88
C LEU A 182 -1.61 -6.83 5.56
N ALA A 183 -2.39 -7.64 4.86
CA ALA A 183 -3.61 -8.24 5.41
C ALA A 183 -3.34 -9.07 6.67
N ASP A 184 -2.24 -9.82 6.72
CA ASP A 184 -1.91 -10.67 7.87
C ASP A 184 -1.63 -9.80 9.11
N GLU A 185 -0.94 -8.67 8.96
CA GLU A 185 -0.72 -7.73 10.04
C GLU A 185 -2.02 -7.03 10.46
N ILE A 186 -2.87 -6.63 9.51
CA ILE A 186 -4.18 -6.05 9.82
C ILE A 186 -5.01 -7.02 10.65
N PHE A 187 -5.05 -8.30 10.27
CA PHE A 187 -5.84 -9.29 11.01
C PHE A 187 -5.28 -9.55 12.40
N ALA A 188 -3.96 -9.66 12.54
CA ALA A 188 -3.31 -9.79 13.83
C ALA A 188 -3.60 -8.59 14.74
N HIS A 189 -3.47 -7.37 14.21
CA HIS A 189 -3.78 -6.13 14.92
C HIS A 189 -5.23 -6.08 15.42
N LEU A 190 -6.20 -6.44 14.57
CA LEU A 190 -7.61 -6.46 14.98
C LEU A 190 -7.89 -7.45 16.11
N ILE A 191 -7.21 -8.61 16.10
CA ILE A 191 -7.30 -9.61 17.17
C ILE A 191 -6.71 -9.04 18.47
N GLU A 192 -5.51 -8.47 18.42
CA GLU A 192 -4.81 -7.87 19.57
C GLU A 192 -5.60 -6.68 20.16
N ALA A 193 -6.23 -5.88 19.30
CA ALA A 193 -7.09 -4.77 19.73
C ALA A 193 -8.48 -5.22 20.24
N GLY A 194 -8.77 -6.53 20.26
CA GLY A 194 -10.05 -7.08 20.73
C GLY A 194 -11.22 -6.66 19.84
N ILE A 195 -11.01 -6.46 18.54
CA ILE A 195 -12.04 -6.06 17.59
C ILE A 195 -12.61 -7.30 16.89
N PRO A 196 -13.84 -7.74 17.20
CA PRO A 196 -14.42 -8.92 16.59
C PRO A 196 -14.80 -8.63 15.14
N ALA A 197 -14.10 -9.23 14.20
CA ALA A 197 -14.40 -9.14 12.77
C ALA A 197 -14.15 -10.46 12.05
N VAL A 198 -14.99 -10.76 11.06
CA VAL A 198 -14.71 -11.84 10.10
C VAL A 198 -13.76 -11.29 9.06
N CYS A 199 -12.55 -11.83 9.02
CA CYS A 199 -11.48 -11.37 8.13
C CYS A 199 -11.29 -12.32 6.94
N ARG A 200 -11.10 -11.74 5.76
CA ARG A 200 -10.75 -12.44 4.53
C ARG A 200 -9.75 -11.60 3.74
N LYS A 201 -8.85 -12.26 3.03
CA LYS A 201 -7.93 -11.59 2.10
C LYS A 201 -7.98 -12.24 0.72
N ARG A 202 -7.61 -11.47 -0.27
CA ARG A 202 -7.29 -11.95 -1.61
C ARG A 202 -5.99 -11.29 -2.05
N ASN A 203 -5.01 -12.12 -2.28
CA ASN A 203 -3.72 -11.77 -2.85
C ASN A 203 -3.56 -12.47 -4.19
N LEU A 204 -2.53 -12.14 -4.92
CA LEU A 204 -2.22 -12.75 -6.23
C LEU A 204 -1.21 -13.86 -6.07
#